data_a0b945a1107c937c8ed66ac021abdf53
#
_entry.id   a0b945a1107c937c8ed66ac021abdf53
#
_cell.length_a   1.000
_cell.length_b   1.000
_cell.length_c   1.000
_cell.angle_alpha   90.00
_cell.angle_beta   90.00
_cell.angle_gamma   90.00
#
_symmetry.space_group_name_H-M   'P 1'
#
loop_
_entity.id
_entity.type
_entity.pdbx_description
1 polymer ?
#
loop_
_entity_poly.entity_id
_entity_poly.type
_entity_poly.pdbx_seq_one_letter_code
_entity_poly.pdbx_strand_id
1 'polypeptide(L)'
;SGRFHTAWETLYFYGKSEDALFNGFRKLKPESEWKWVDMHLPGIRKDEDLLYRVFFGKRMKAPEGRRWALSQEALDNAISKGFVKMDEQTGMPKFLTKWETLGSNWTDISGYTSNWDFQTENSEILLKRVIETNSNKNDLVFDFFLGSGTTTAVAHKLGRKWLGVEMGEHFYTVILPRMK
;
A
#
# COMPACT_ATOMS: atom_id res chain seq x y z
N SER A 1 0.01 -6.67 40.75
CA SER A 1 -0.66 -7.57 39.81
C SER A 1 -0.05 -7.37 38.43
N GLY A 2 0.90 -8.27 38.10
CA GLY A 2 1.54 -8.22 36.78
C GLY A 2 0.56 -8.74 35.69
N ARG A 3 0.03 -7.84 34.88
CA ARG A 3 -0.63 -8.18 33.65
C ARG A 3 0.30 -7.77 32.51
N PHE A 4 0.43 -8.62 31.51
CA PHE A 4 1.05 -8.20 30.25
C PHE A 4 0.21 -7.06 29.66
N HIS A 5 0.86 -5.97 29.27
CA HIS A 5 0.19 -4.89 28.56
C HIS A 5 -0.24 -5.43 27.19
N THR A 6 -1.47 -5.09 26.77
CA THR A 6 -1.92 -5.36 25.41
C THR A 6 -1.01 -4.59 24.46
N ALA A 7 -0.22 -5.30 23.69
CA ALA A 7 0.79 -4.71 22.80
C ALA A 7 0.27 -4.47 21.37
N TRP A 8 -1.03 -4.68 21.11
CA TRP A 8 -1.60 -4.59 19.77
C TRP A 8 -3.09 -4.22 19.81
N GLU A 9 -3.52 -3.54 18.77
CA GLU A 9 -4.91 -3.16 18.50
C GLU A 9 -5.34 -3.73 17.15
N THR A 10 -6.63 -3.92 16.96
CA THR A 10 -7.19 -4.48 15.73
C THR A 10 -7.98 -3.41 14.98
N LEU A 11 -7.66 -3.24 13.69
CA LEU A 11 -8.46 -2.45 12.77
C LEU A 11 -9.34 -3.40 11.94
N TYR A 12 -10.61 -3.10 11.86
CA TYR A 12 -11.57 -3.85 11.05
C TYR A 12 -11.86 -3.09 9.77
N PHE A 13 -11.87 -3.79 8.65
CA PHE A 13 -12.31 -3.28 7.37
C PHE A 13 -13.71 -3.81 7.03
N TYR A 14 -14.63 -2.93 6.73
CA TYR A 14 -15.97 -3.26 6.30
C TYR A 14 -16.28 -2.58 4.97
N GLY A 15 -16.75 -3.34 3.99
CA GLY A 15 -17.27 -2.82 2.74
C GLY A 15 -18.81 -2.84 2.72
N LYS A 16 -19.42 -1.87 2.05
CA LYS A 16 -20.87 -1.87 1.80
C LYS A 16 -21.29 -2.98 0.83
N SER A 17 -20.34 -3.42 -0.03
CA SER A 17 -20.52 -4.50 -1.01
C SER A 17 -19.21 -5.27 -1.15
N GLU A 18 -19.23 -6.38 -1.88
CA GLU A 18 -18.02 -7.16 -2.23
C GLU A 18 -17.05 -6.38 -3.13
N ASP A 19 -17.53 -5.35 -3.84
CA ASP A 19 -16.72 -4.46 -4.70
C ASP A 19 -16.10 -3.29 -3.92
N ALA A 20 -16.07 -3.34 -2.59
CA ALA A 20 -15.46 -2.31 -1.79
C ALA A 20 -13.98 -2.14 -2.13
N LEU A 21 -13.56 -0.89 -2.36
CA LEU A 21 -12.19 -0.57 -2.73
C LEU A 21 -11.22 -1.02 -1.64
N PHE A 22 -10.25 -1.83 -2.03
CA PHE A 22 -9.11 -2.21 -1.20
C PHE A 22 -7.82 -2.13 -2.00
N ASN A 23 -7.07 -1.05 -1.80
CA ASN A 23 -5.76 -0.87 -2.40
C ASN A 23 -4.72 -1.62 -1.57
N GLY A 24 -4.09 -2.64 -2.15
CA GLY A 24 -3.01 -3.35 -1.47
C GLY A 24 -1.89 -2.38 -1.06
N PHE A 25 -1.49 -2.41 0.21
CA PHE A 25 -0.44 -1.51 0.69
C PHE A 25 0.95 -2.08 0.39
N ARG A 26 1.80 -1.24 -0.22
CA ARG A 26 3.20 -1.59 -0.53
C ARG A 26 4.13 -0.55 0.08
N LYS A 27 5.16 -1.03 0.77
CA LYS A 27 6.25 -0.20 1.29
C LYS A 27 7.44 -0.26 0.34
N LEU A 28 8.04 0.88 0.04
CA LEU A 28 9.30 0.92 -0.69
C LEU A 28 10.41 0.39 0.22
N LYS A 29 11.14 -0.61 -0.25
CA LYS A 29 12.30 -1.15 0.46
C LYS A 29 13.48 -0.19 0.35
N PRO A 30 14.41 -0.20 1.34
CA PRO A 30 15.72 0.41 1.18
C PRO A 30 16.40 -0.12 -0.10
N GLU A 31 17.21 0.71 -0.76
CA GLU A 31 17.88 0.32 -2.02
C GLU A 31 18.76 -0.93 -1.85
N SER A 32 19.36 -1.10 -0.67
CA SER A 32 20.16 -2.29 -0.32
C SER A 32 19.38 -3.60 -0.34
N GLU A 33 18.05 -3.54 -0.26
CA GLU A 33 17.15 -4.70 -0.29
C GLU A 33 16.50 -4.92 -1.66
N TRP A 34 16.77 -4.06 -2.65
CA TRP A 34 16.26 -4.26 -3.99
C TRP A 34 16.88 -5.49 -4.63
N LYS A 35 16.04 -6.33 -5.21
CA LYS A 35 16.49 -7.61 -5.80
C LYS A 35 15.91 -7.81 -7.18
N TRP A 36 16.73 -8.34 -8.07
CA TRP A 36 16.30 -8.86 -9.35
C TRP A 36 15.80 -10.28 -9.18
N VAL A 37 14.52 -10.52 -9.46
CA VAL A 37 13.88 -11.83 -9.31
C VAL A 37 13.37 -12.35 -10.65
N ASP A 38 13.14 -13.66 -10.74
CA ASP A 38 12.56 -14.27 -11.93
C ASP A 38 11.15 -13.74 -12.20
N MET A 39 10.85 -13.53 -13.48
CA MET A 39 9.54 -13.02 -13.91
C MET A 39 8.51 -14.09 -14.16
N HIS A 40 8.74 -15.30 -13.74
CA HIS A 40 7.81 -16.41 -13.93
C HIS A 40 7.35 -16.98 -12.58
N LEU A 41 6.10 -17.44 -12.53
CA LEU A 41 5.45 -18.05 -11.38
C LEU A 41 5.14 -19.52 -11.66
N PRO A 42 5.03 -20.38 -10.63
CA PRO A 42 4.54 -21.73 -10.78
C PRO A 42 3.13 -21.78 -11.38
N GLY A 43 2.82 -22.87 -12.07
CA GLY A 43 1.52 -23.14 -12.68
C GLY A 43 1.49 -22.84 -14.18
N ILE A 44 0.65 -23.63 -14.87
CA ILE A 44 0.48 -23.57 -16.32
C ILE A 44 -0.83 -22.84 -16.62
N ARG A 45 -0.84 -22.01 -17.65
CA ARG A 45 -2.07 -21.48 -18.24
C ARG A 45 -2.52 -22.38 -19.40
N LYS A 46 -3.83 -22.61 -19.49
CA LYS A 46 -4.41 -23.45 -20.55
C LYS A 46 -4.36 -22.78 -21.93
N ASP A 47 -4.38 -21.44 -21.95
CA ASP A 47 -4.30 -20.66 -23.17
C ASP A 47 -2.82 -20.54 -23.58
N GLU A 48 -2.50 -21.04 -24.77
CA GLU A 48 -1.14 -21.09 -25.30
C GLU A 48 -0.57 -19.70 -25.54
N ASP A 49 -1.37 -18.73 -25.94
CA ASP A 49 -0.92 -17.34 -26.14
C ASP A 49 -0.47 -16.67 -24.84
N LEU A 50 -1.03 -17.09 -23.72
CA LEU A 50 -0.61 -16.58 -22.41
C LEU A 50 0.73 -17.13 -21.93
N LEU A 51 1.27 -18.16 -22.58
CA LEU A 51 2.60 -18.68 -22.31
C LEU A 51 3.72 -17.81 -22.89
N TYR A 52 3.38 -16.92 -23.81
CA TYR A 52 4.37 -16.07 -24.48
C TYR A 52 4.27 -14.62 -24.02
N ARG A 53 5.42 -13.95 -23.96
CA ARG A 53 5.54 -12.50 -23.78
C ARG A 53 6.68 -11.99 -24.68
N VAL A 54 6.59 -10.72 -25.04
CA VAL A 54 7.63 -10.03 -25.80
C VAL A 54 8.47 -9.20 -24.84
N PHE A 55 9.75 -9.53 -24.74
CA PHE A 55 10.75 -8.83 -23.93
C PHE A 55 11.75 -8.16 -24.87
N PHE A 56 11.83 -6.85 -24.86
CA PHE A 56 12.76 -6.08 -25.70
C PHE A 56 12.73 -6.51 -27.19
N GLY A 57 11.53 -6.71 -27.73
CA GLY A 57 11.33 -7.16 -29.12
C GLY A 57 11.44 -8.68 -29.35
N LYS A 58 11.87 -9.46 -28.36
CA LYS A 58 12.01 -10.91 -28.48
C LYS A 58 10.82 -11.64 -27.85
N ARG A 59 10.11 -12.45 -28.62
CA ARG A 59 9.04 -13.34 -28.12
C ARG A 59 9.64 -14.51 -27.37
N MET A 60 9.29 -14.67 -26.09
CA MET A 60 9.80 -15.71 -25.22
C MET A 60 8.67 -16.53 -24.60
N LYS A 61 8.84 -17.85 -24.60
CA LYS A 61 7.95 -18.80 -23.92
C LYS A 61 8.32 -18.88 -22.43
N ALA A 62 7.31 -19.00 -21.57
CA ALA A 62 7.55 -19.28 -20.16
C ALA A 62 8.23 -20.65 -20.00
N PRO A 63 9.10 -20.82 -19.00
CA PRO A 63 9.71 -22.13 -18.71
C PRO A 63 8.66 -23.20 -18.44
N GLU A 64 9.03 -24.47 -18.65
CA GLU A 64 8.13 -25.59 -18.44
C GLU A 64 7.55 -25.59 -17.00
N GLY A 65 6.26 -25.86 -16.91
CA GLY A 65 5.52 -25.83 -15.63
C GLY A 65 5.30 -24.44 -15.04
N ARG A 66 5.63 -23.35 -15.80
CA ARG A 66 5.56 -21.98 -15.31
C ARG A 66 4.76 -21.08 -16.24
N ARG A 67 4.44 -19.88 -15.73
CA ARG A 67 3.75 -18.81 -16.46
C ARG A 67 4.44 -17.47 -16.19
N TRP A 68 4.31 -16.53 -17.11
CA TRP A 68 4.77 -15.17 -16.88
C TRP A 68 3.94 -14.47 -15.78
N ALA A 69 4.60 -13.71 -14.93
CA ALA A 69 3.96 -13.02 -13.79
C ALA A 69 3.09 -11.82 -14.23
N LEU A 70 3.44 -11.18 -15.34
CA LEU A 70 2.79 -9.96 -15.83
C LEU A 70 2.04 -10.20 -17.15
N SER A 71 0.97 -9.41 -17.38
CA SER A 71 0.38 -9.25 -18.74
C SER A 71 1.38 -8.54 -19.64
N GLN A 72 1.15 -8.53 -20.97
CA GLN A 72 2.03 -7.81 -21.89
C GLN A 72 2.06 -6.32 -21.59
N GLU A 73 0.90 -5.70 -21.40
CA GLU A 73 0.76 -4.28 -21.08
C GLU A 73 1.54 -3.89 -19.79
N ALA A 74 1.37 -4.68 -18.74
CA ALA A 74 2.10 -4.45 -17.48
C ALA A 74 3.61 -4.65 -17.63
N LEU A 75 4.03 -5.57 -18.50
CA LEU A 75 5.42 -5.80 -18.83
C LEU A 75 6.02 -4.61 -19.59
N ASP A 76 5.33 -4.12 -20.61
CA ASP A 76 5.79 -2.97 -21.44
C ASP A 76 5.96 -1.71 -20.57
N ASN A 77 5.02 -1.47 -19.64
CA ASN A 77 5.12 -0.40 -18.65
C ASN A 77 6.32 -0.63 -17.69
N ALA A 78 6.57 -1.86 -17.28
CA ALA A 78 7.73 -2.17 -16.43
C ALA A 78 9.07 -2.01 -17.17
N ILE A 79 9.13 -2.40 -18.43
CA ILE A 79 10.31 -2.20 -19.30
C ILE A 79 10.59 -0.71 -19.47
N SER A 80 9.57 0.10 -19.80
CA SER A 80 9.73 1.54 -20.02
C SER A 80 10.25 2.28 -18.76
N LYS A 81 9.97 1.74 -17.58
CA LYS A 81 10.44 2.26 -16.28
C LYS A 81 11.78 1.69 -15.82
N GLY A 82 12.43 0.84 -16.62
CA GLY A 82 13.70 0.21 -16.26
C GLY A 82 13.59 -0.85 -15.15
N PHE A 83 12.40 -1.42 -14.92
CA PHE A 83 12.18 -2.44 -13.89
C PHE A 83 12.38 -3.87 -14.41
N VAL A 84 12.75 -4.02 -15.67
CA VAL A 84 13.03 -5.31 -16.31
C VAL A 84 14.40 -5.26 -16.95
N LYS A 85 15.17 -6.34 -16.82
CA LYS A 85 16.41 -6.55 -17.55
C LYS A 85 16.53 -8.00 -17.99
N MET A 86 17.38 -8.25 -18.98
CA MET A 86 17.81 -9.62 -19.29
C MET A 86 19.00 -9.98 -18.41
N ASP A 87 18.97 -11.17 -17.86
CA ASP A 87 20.12 -11.74 -17.13
C ASP A 87 21.12 -12.26 -18.15
N GLU A 88 22.37 -11.80 -18.07
CA GLU A 88 23.42 -12.10 -19.06
C GLU A 88 23.85 -13.57 -19.03
N GLN A 89 23.75 -14.24 -17.87
CA GLN A 89 24.18 -15.63 -17.72
C GLN A 89 23.12 -16.62 -18.20
N THR A 90 21.85 -16.36 -17.86
CA THR A 90 20.75 -17.28 -18.14
C THR A 90 19.94 -16.91 -19.38
N GLY A 91 20.07 -15.69 -19.87
CA GLY A 91 19.24 -15.13 -20.94
C GLY A 91 17.78 -14.98 -20.55
N MET A 92 17.44 -15.10 -19.27
CA MET A 92 16.09 -14.98 -18.75
C MET A 92 15.77 -13.57 -18.24
N PRO A 93 14.53 -13.10 -18.40
CA PRO A 93 14.16 -11.80 -17.91
C PRO A 93 14.04 -11.79 -16.39
N LYS A 94 14.54 -10.73 -15.77
CA LYS A 94 14.47 -10.43 -14.34
C LYS A 94 13.66 -9.17 -14.10
N PHE A 95 12.94 -9.13 -13.00
CA PHE A 95 12.16 -7.98 -12.53
C PHE A 95 12.76 -7.39 -11.27
N LEU A 96 12.89 -6.07 -11.20
CA LEU A 96 13.39 -5.38 -10.03
C LEU A 96 12.30 -5.23 -8.97
N THR A 97 12.41 -5.98 -7.87
CA THR A 97 11.51 -5.86 -6.73
C THR A 97 12.01 -4.76 -5.79
N LYS A 98 11.28 -3.65 -5.79
CA LYS A 98 11.51 -2.50 -4.92
C LYS A 98 10.51 -2.42 -3.78
N TRP A 99 9.40 -3.12 -3.90
CA TRP A 99 8.26 -2.99 -3.03
C TRP A 99 8.05 -4.26 -2.21
N GLU A 100 7.72 -4.06 -0.96
CA GLU A 100 7.22 -5.09 -0.07
C GLU A 100 5.71 -4.93 0.10
N THR A 101 4.96 -5.99 -0.11
CA THR A 101 3.54 -6.00 0.23
C THR A 101 3.42 -6.18 1.74
N LEU A 102 2.83 -5.21 2.41
CA LEU A 102 2.57 -5.31 3.85
C LEU A 102 1.36 -6.20 4.09
N GLY A 103 1.53 -7.13 5.00
CA GLY A 103 0.43 -7.96 5.51
C GLY A 103 -0.45 -7.21 6.50
N SER A 104 -1.32 -7.94 7.17
CA SER A 104 -2.24 -7.41 8.19
C SER A 104 -1.58 -7.10 9.54
N ASN A 105 -0.35 -7.52 9.77
CA ASN A 105 0.39 -7.26 11.00
C ASN A 105 1.32 -6.05 10.82
N TRP A 106 0.99 -4.92 11.46
CA TRP A 106 1.69 -3.64 11.32
C TRP A 106 2.52 -3.32 12.57
N THR A 107 3.60 -4.05 12.77
CA THR A 107 4.53 -3.84 13.88
C THR A 107 5.56 -2.74 13.63
N ASP A 108 5.58 -2.18 12.44
CA ASP A 108 6.52 -1.16 11.97
C ASP A 108 6.04 0.28 12.23
N ILE A 109 4.86 0.46 12.81
CA ILE A 109 4.30 1.78 13.14
C ILE A 109 3.80 1.85 14.57
N SER A 110 3.94 3.03 15.18
CA SER A 110 3.28 3.35 16.43
C SER A 110 1.79 3.65 16.19
N GLY A 111 0.91 3.15 17.05
CA GLY A 111 -0.51 3.48 17.01
C GLY A 111 -0.77 4.91 17.45
N TYR A 112 -0.10 5.35 18.51
CA TYR A 112 -0.29 6.66 19.16
C TYR A 112 0.95 7.55 19.08
N THR A 113 0.71 8.85 19.10
CA THR A 113 1.70 9.92 19.21
C THR A 113 1.19 10.99 20.17
N SER A 114 1.98 12.02 20.44
CA SER A 114 1.59 13.15 21.30
C SER A 114 2.07 14.50 20.74
N ASN A 115 2.04 14.66 19.43
CA ASN A 115 2.54 15.86 18.77
C ASN A 115 1.68 17.10 19.04
N TRP A 116 0.38 16.90 19.32
CA TRP A 116 -0.62 17.95 19.50
C TRP A 116 -1.17 18.00 20.93
N ASP A 117 -0.43 17.42 21.92
CA ASP A 117 -0.87 17.36 23.31
C ASP A 117 -2.28 16.73 23.50
N PHE A 118 -2.54 15.71 22.71
CA PHE A 118 -3.79 14.96 22.74
C PHE A 118 -3.52 13.51 23.12
N GLN A 119 -4.03 13.05 24.25
CA GLN A 119 -3.64 11.78 24.88
C GLN A 119 -3.83 10.54 24.01
N THR A 120 -4.84 10.55 23.17
CA THR A 120 -5.18 9.44 22.24
C THR A 120 -4.94 9.82 20.79
N GLU A 121 -3.93 10.66 20.52
CA GLU A 121 -3.58 11.05 19.17
C GLU A 121 -3.08 9.84 18.37
N ASN A 122 -3.78 9.50 17.30
CA ASN A 122 -3.34 8.48 16.37
C ASN A 122 -2.15 8.95 15.52
N SER A 123 -1.24 8.04 15.22
CA SER A 123 -0.11 8.30 14.34
C SER A 123 -0.56 8.67 12.92
N GLU A 124 0.01 9.72 12.34
CA GLU A 124 -0.23 10.08 10.94
C GLU A 124 0.19 8.96 9.97
N ILE A 125 1.23 8.18 10.32
CA ILE A 125 1.69 7.05 9.51
C ILE A 125 0.61 5.96 9.48
N LEU A 126 -0.04 5.70 10.62
CA LEU A 126 -1.16 4.75 10.71
C LEU A 126 -2.32 5.20 9.82
N LEU A 127 -2.78 6.45 10.03
CA LEU A 127 -3.93 6.98 9.28
C LEU A 127 -3.62 7.10 7.77
N LYS A 128 -2.38 7.43 7.39
CA LYS A 128 -1.94 7.41 6.00
C LYS A 128 -2.16 6.03 5.38
N ARG A 129 -1.71 4.98 6.05
CA ARG A 129 -1.86 3.60 5.59
C ARG A 129 -3.32 3.21 5.44
N VAL A 130 -4.15 3.52 6.44
CA VAL A 130 -5.60 3.25 6.41
C VAL A 130 -6.28 3.99 5.24
N ILE A 131 -6.03 5.28 5.08
CA ILE A 131 -6.69 6.11 4.06
C ILE A 131 -6.25 5.69 2.64
N GLU A 132 -4.96 5.44 2.42
CA GLU A 132 -4.45 5.00 1.11
C GLU A 132 -5.01 3.62 0.71
N THR A 133 -5.19 2.72 1.68
CA THR A 133 -5.76 1.39 1.42
C THR A 133 -7.23 1.46 0.99
N ASN A 134 -8.00 2.39 1.52
CA ASN A 134 -9.46 2.40 1.41
C ASN A 134 -10.03 3.55 0.58
N SER A 135 -9.17 4.37 -0.03
CA SER A 135 -9.60 5.50 -0.85
C SER A 135 -8.62 5.85 -1.94
N ASN A 136 -9.11 6.54 -2.97
CA ASN A 136 -8.32 7.18 -4.00
C ASN A 136 -8.26 8.70 -3.79
N LYS A 137 -7.38 9.37 -4.54
CA LYS A 137 -7.32 10.82 -4.57
C LYS A 137 -8.68 11.40 -4.98
N ASN A 138 -9.12 12.48 -4.32
CA ASN A 138 -10.42 13.15 -4.44
C ASN A 138 -11.62 12.41 -3.82
N ASP A 139 -11.48 11.21 -3.30
CA ASP A 139 -12.54 10.57 -2.53
C ASP A 139 -12.82 11.33 -1.23
N LEU A 140 -14.01 11.14 -0.67
CA LEU A 140 -14.42 11.73 0.61
C LEU A 140 -14.05 10.78 1.76
N VAL A 141 -13.24 11.28 2.68
CA VAL A 141 -12.96 10.65 3.98
C VAL A 141 -13.84 11.31 5.03
N PHE A 142 -14.59 10.51 5.76
CA PHE A 142 -15.50 11.01 6.81
C PHE A 142 -15.11 10.39 8.16
N ASP A 143 -14.91 11.26 9.16
CA ASP A 143 -14.63 10.87 10.54
C ASP A 143 -15.57 11.62 11.48
N PHE A 144 -16.48 10.89 12.12
CA PHE A 144 -17.47 11.49 13.01
C PHE A 144 -17.07 11.43 14.50
N PHE A 145 -15.86 10.96 14.81
CA PHE A 145 -15.21 11.05 16.12
C PHE A 145 -13.78 11.59 15.96
N LEU A 146 -13.66 12.83 15.50
CA LEU A 146 -12.45 13.38 14.94
C LEU A 146 -11.26 13.44 15.93
N GLY A 147 -11.53 13.59 17.23
CA GLY A 147 -10.50 13.61 18.26
C GLY A 147 -9.44 14.69 18.02
N SER A 148 -8.20 14.29 17.80
CA SER A 148 -7.11 15.21 17.51
C SER A 148 -7.08 15.75 16.07
N GLY A 149 -7.99 15.30 15.19
CA GLY A 149 -8.02 15.70 13.79
C GLY A 149 -7.01 15.01 12.88
N THR A 150 -6.37 13.94 13.32
CA THR A 150 -5.36 13.23 12.53
C THR A 150 -5.92 12.73 11.21
N THR A 151 -7.13 12.16 11.20
CA THR A 151 -7.78 11.65 9.99
C THR A 151 -7.93 12.73 8.94
N THR A 152 -8.47 13.90 9.30
CA THR A 152 -8.68 15.00 8.35
C THR A 152 -7.37 15.62 7.87
N ALA A 153 -6.40 15.77 8.76
CA ALA A 153 -5.07 16.29 8.42
C ALA A 153 -4.36 15.38 7.40
N VAL A 154 -4.41 14.06 7.61
CA VAL A 154 -3.80 13.08 6.70
C VAL A 154 -4.58 13.01 5.38
N ALA A 155 -5.92 12.98 5.42
CA ALA A 155 -6.74 13.00 4.21
C ALA A 155 -6.44 14.23 3.35
N HIS A 156 -6.29 15.41 3.96
CA HIS A 156 -5.91 16.64 3.27
C HIS A 156 -4.53 16.54 2.60
N LYS A 157 -3.51 16.10 3.34
CA LYS A 157 -2.15 15.89 2.82
C LYS A 157 -2.11 14.92 1.64
N LEU A 158 -2.99 13.93 1.64
CA LEU A 158 -3.10 12.91 0.58
C LEU A 158 -4.01 13.33 -0.59
N GLY A 159 -4.56 14.55 -0.58
CA GLY A 159 -5.42 15.06 -1.64
C GLY A 159 -6.81 14.40 -1.69
N ARG A 160 -7.31 13.96 -0.53
CA ARG A 160 -8.69 13.52 -0.35
C ARG A 160 -9.54 14.70 0.12
N LYS A 161 -10.83 14.67 -0.22
CA LYS A 161 -11.82 15.51 0.46
C LYS A 161 -12.06 14.94 1.84
N TRP A 162 -12.43 15.77 2.79
CA TRP A 162 -12.66 15.28 4.14
C TRP A 162 -13.82 16.03 4.80
N LEU A 163 -14.48 15.35 5.72
CA LEU A 163 -15.49 15.87 6.63
C LEU A 163 -15.24 15.26 8.00
N GLY A 164 -15.22 16.08 9.04
CA GLY A 164 -15.01 15.63 10.40
C GLY A 164 -16.01 16.25 11.35
N VAL A 165 -16.39 15.51 12.38
CA VAL A 165 -17.29 15.98 13.45
C VAL A 165 -16.61 15.78 14.78
N GLU A 166 -16.65 16.83 15.61
CA GLU A 166 -16.11 16.81 16.98
C GLU A 166 -16.96 17.73 17.85
N MET A 167 -17.33 17.27 19.04
CA MET A 167 -18.16 18.03 20.00
C MET A 167 -17.34 18.65 21.13
N GLY A 168 -16.10 18.20 21.33
CA GLY A 168 -15.24 18.64 22.43
C GLY A 168 -14.61 20.02 22.18
N GLU A 169 -14.29 20.73 23.25
CA GLU A 169 -13.58 22.02 23.23
C GLU A 169 -12.25 21.98 22.48
N HIS A 170 -11.63 20.81 22.44
CA HIS A 170 -10.38 20.60 21.69
C HIS A 170 -10.53 20.76 20.17
N PHE A 171 -11.77 20.86 19.66
CA PHE A 171 -12.00 21.30 18.29
C PHE A 171 -11.33 22.66 18.01
N TYR A 172 -11.46 23.59 18.95
CA TYR A 172 -10.91 24.94 18.81
C TYR A 172 -9.43 25.02 19.17
N THR A 173 -8.99 24.23 20.13
CA THR A 173 -7.64 24.32 20.69
C THR A 173 -6.62 23.40 20.02
N VAL A 174 -7.07 22.31 19.39
CA VAL A 174 -6.22 21.31 18.74
C VAL A 174 -6.51 21.25 17.24
N ILE A 175 -7.77 20.94 16.86
CA ILE A 175 -8.09 20.63 15.46
C ILE A 175 -7.94 21.85 14.55
N LEU A 176 -8.55 22.97 14.90
CA LEU A 176 -8.45 24.19 14.06
C LEU A 176 -7.01 24.70 13.88
N PRO A 177 -6.15 24.75 14.90
CA PRO A 177 -4.74 25.08 14.69
C PRO A 177 -4.01 24.10 13.78
N ARG A 178 -4.31 22.81 13.90
CA ARG A 178 -3.70 21.76 13.08
C ARG A 178 -4.07 21.84 11.60
N MET A 179 -5.25 22.36 11.28
CA MET A 179 -5.78 22.44 9.91
C MET A 179 -5.48 23.76 9.21
N LYS A 180 -4.85 24.73 9.89
CA LYS A 180 -4.36 26.01 9.33
C LYS A 180 -2.96 25.87 8.73
#